data_4d74ff40beb2578c0f49b37e792a2d7b
#
_entry.id   4d74ff40beb2578c0f49b37e792a2d7b
#
_cell.length_a   1.000
_cell.length_b   1.000
_cell.length_c   1.000
_cell.angle_alpha   90.00
_cell.angle_beta   90.00
_cell.angle_gamma   90.00
#
_symmetry.space_group_name_H-M   'P 1'
#
loop_
_entity.id
_entity.type
_entity.pdbx_description
1 polymer ?
#
loop_
_entity_poly.entity_id
_entity_poly.type
_entity_poly.pdbx_seq_one_letter_code
_entity_poly.pdbx_strand_id
1 'polypeptide(L)'
;MKITKKNGNIVLYDDEKVINSILRANAEALGEAITRKKAAILADEVFHRVTRNNDVIRTQDVRDSVAAVLREKGFPKTAERYLSFKN
;
A
#
# COMPACT_ATOMS: atom_id res chain seq x y z
N MET A 1 3.65 2.08 14.56
CA MET A 1 3.10 3.33 14.01
C MET A 1 1.57 3.27 14.01
N LYS A 2 0.94 4.37 14.36
CA LYS A 2 -0.52 4.45 14.44
C LYS A 2 -1.10 5.08 13.17
N ILE A 3 -2.25 4.56 12.74
CA ILE A 3 -2.97 5.07 11.57
C ILE A 3 -4.39 5.44 12.00
N THR A 4 -4.86 6.60 11.54
CA THR A 4 -6.23 7.04 11.79
C THR A 4 -7.13 6.63 10.62
N LYS A 5 -8.19 5.86 10.91
CA LYS A 5 -9.18 5.48 9.91
C LYS A 5 -10.18 6.62 9.65
N LYS A 6 -10.96 6.49 8.56
CA LYS A 6 -11.99 7.47 8.19
C LYS A 6 -12.99 7.74 9.30
N ASN A 7 -13.31 6.72 10.10
CA ASN A 7 -14.27 6.86 11.20
C ASN A 7 -13.64 7.42 12.48
N GLY A 8 -12.39 7.86 12.44
CA GLY A 8 -11.70 8.41 13.60
C GLY A 8 -11.01 7.38 14.48
N ASN A 9 -11.20 6.09 14.22
CA ASN A 9 -10.53 5.05 14.98
C ASN A 9 -9.05 5.01 14.65
N ILE A 10 -8.23 4.71 15.65
CA ILE A 10 -6.79 4.61 15.51
C ILE A 10 -6.41 3.13 15.49
N VAL A 11 -5.63 2.72 14.48
CA VAL A 11 -5.13 1.34 14.37
C VAL A 11 -3.61 1.37 14.22
N LEU A 12 -2.96 0.26 14.54
CA LEU A 12 -1.53 0.12 14.34
C LEU A 12 -1.26 -0.17 12.86
N TYR A 13 -0.18 0.41 12.34
CA TYR A 13 0.29 0.08 11.00
C TYR A 13 0.76 -1.37 10.98
N ASP A 14 0.31 -2.11 10.00
CA ASP A 14 0.62 -3.53 9.85
C ASP A 14 1.20 -3.78 8.46
N ASP A 15 2.51 -4.03 8.39
CA ASP A 15 3.21 -4.31 7.13
C ASP A 15 2.63 -5.53 6.41
N GLU A 16 2.22 -6.56 7.16
CA GLU A 16 1.64 -7.76 6.56
C GLU A 16 0.34 -7.46 5.81
N LYS A 17 -0.48 -6.56 6.33
CA LYS A 17 -1.70 -6.15 5.64
C LYS A 17 -1.38 -5.44 4.33
N VAL A 18 -0.35 -4.59 4.33
CA VAL A 18 0.07 -3.90 3.11
C VAL A 18 0.62 -4.89 2.10
N ILE A 19 1.49 -5.80 2.54
CA ILE A 19 2.06 -6.84 1.68
C ILE A 19 0.95 -7.69 1.06
N ASN A 20 0.02 -8.17 1.89
CA ASN A 20 -1.08 -9.00 1.41
C ASN A 20 -2.01 -8.26 0.44
N SER A 21 -2.25 -6.96 0.69
CA SER A 21 -3.05 -6.13 -0.22
C SER A 21 -2.38 -5.97 -1.57
N ILE A 22 -1.06 -5.78 -1.60
CA ILE A 22 -0.29 -5.69 -2.85
C ILE A 22 -0.36 -7.02 -3.61
N LEU A 23 -0.15 -8.13 -2.91
CA LEU A 23 -0.19 -9.45 -3.54
C LEU A 23 -1.58 -9.77 -4.09
N ARG A 24 -2.63 -9.42 -3.36
CA ARG A 24 -4.00 -9.60 -3.81
C ARG A 24 -4.29 -8.80 -5.07
N ALA A 25 -3.88 -7.54 -5.10
CA ALA A 25 -4.06 -6.69 -6.27
C ALA A 25 -3.26 -7.21 -7.46
N ASN A 26 -2.03 -7.69 -7.20
CA ASN A 26 -1.17 -8.24 -8.25
C ASN A 26 -1.75 -9.51 -8.86
N ALA A 27 -2.44 -10.33 -8.08
CA ALA A 27 -3.07 -11.55 -8.59
C ALA A 27 -4.11 -11.24 -9.68
N GLU A 28 -4.69 -10.04 -9.65
CA GLU A 28 -5.68 -9.59 -10.64
C GLU A 28 -5.08 -8.73 -11.75
N ALA A 29 -3.78 -8.45 -11.69
CA ALA A 29 -3.10 -7.58 -12.65
C ALA A 29 -2.32 -8.41 -13.66
N LEU A 30 -2.92 -8.66 -14.81
CA LEU A 30 -2.30 -9.50 -15.85
C LEU A 30 -1.03 -8.85 -16.38
N GLY A 31 0.03 -9.65 -16.49
CA GLY A 31 1.30 -9.21 -17.04
C GLY A 31 2.24 -8.55 -16.07
N GLU A 32 1.82 -8.40 -14.81
CA GLU A 32 2.69 -7.86 -13.76
C GLU A 32 2.86 -8.93 -12.68
N ALA A 33 4.10 -9.26 -12.35
CA ALA A 33 4.41 -10.29 -11.37
C ALA A 33 5.16 -9.69 -10.18
N ILE A 34 4.56 -9.79 -9.01
CA ILE A 34 5.16 -9.32 -7.76
C ILE A 34 5.25 -10.50 -6.80
N THR A 35 6.47 -10.88 -6.43
CA THR A 35 6.69 -11.91 -5.43
C THR A 35 6.43 -11.34 -4.03
N ARG A 36 6.27 -12.22 -3.03
CA ARG A 36 6.12 -11.78 -1.65
C ARG A 36 7.33 -10.97 -1.19
N LYS A 37 8.54 -11.39 -1.59
CA LYS A 37 9.76 -10.66 -1.28
C LYS A 37 9.73 -9.24 -1.86
N LYS A 38 9.30 -9.12 -3.11
CA LYS A 38 9.17 -7.81 -3.76
C LYS A 38 8.10 -6.97 -3.08
N ALA A 39 6.97 -7.58 -2.74
CA ALA A 39 5.89 -6.89 -2.03
C ALA A 39 6.36 -6.34 -0.68
N ALA A 40 7.21 -7.09 0.03
CA ALA A 40 7.78 -6.63 1.30
C ALA A 40 8.68 -5.40 1.09
N ILE A 41 9.48 -5.39 0.03
CA ILE A 41 10.32 -4.25 -0.32
C ILE A 41 9.46 -3.02 -0.65
N LEU A 42 8.39 -3.23 -1.41
CA LEU A 42 7.46 -2.15 -1.75
C LEU A 42 6.75 -1.60 -0.52
N ALA A 43 6.33 -2.47 0.39
CA ALA A 43 5.69 -2.07 1.63
C ALA A 43 6.63 -1.23 2.51
N ASP A 44 7.91 -1.59 2.55
CA ASP A 44 8.92 -0.85 3.29
C ASP A 44 9.08 0.57 2.73
N GLU A 45 9.09 0.70 1.41
CA GLU A 45 9.14 2.01 0.76
C GLU A 45 7.90 2.85 1.09
N VAL A 46 6.74 2.23 1.12
CA VAL A 46 5.49 2.90 1.53
C VAL A 46 5.61 3.43 2.96
N PHE A 47 6.08 2.60 3.87
CA PHE A 47 6.28 2.97 5.27
C PHE A 47 7.17 4.22 5.39
N HIS A 48 8.30 4.20 4.69
CA HIS A 48 9.23 5.34 4.73
C HIS A 48 8.60 6.62 4.18
N ARG A 49 7.81 6.51 3.12
CA ARG A 49 7.16 7.69 2.54
C ARG A 49 6.11 8.30 3.47
N VAL A 50 5.24 7.47 4.03
CA VAL A 50 4.17 7.99 4.89
C VAL A 50 4.72 8.56 6.19
N THR A 51 5.76 7.97 6.76
CA THR A 51 6.37 8.47 7.99
C THR A 51 7.19 9.74 7.77
N ARG A 52 7.74 9.91 6.58
CA ARG A 52 8.53 11.10 6.25
C ARG A 52 7.66 12.33 6.02
N ASN A 53 6.51 12.16 5.41
CA ASN A 53 5.69 13.25 4.90
C ASN A 53 4.51 13.64 5.79
N ASN A 54 4.19 12.84 6.80
CA ASN A 54 2.99 13.04 7.60
C ASN A 54 3.26 12.95 9.10
N ASP A 55 2.81 13.95 9.85
CA ASP A 55 2.83 13.90 11.32
C ASP A 55 1.73 12.98 11.84
N VAL A 56 0.57 13.02 11.18
CA VAL A 56 -0.56 12.15 11.46
C VAL A 56 -0.81 11.33 10.20
N ILE A 57 -0.77 10.01 10.32
CA ILE A 57 -0.93 9.12 9.18
C ILE A 57 -2.36 8.61 9.14
N ARG A 58 -3.00 8.78 7.99
CA ARG A 58 -4.36 8.31 7.74
C ARG A 58 -4.33 7.11 6.81
N THR A 59 -5.38 6.30 6.85
CA THR A 59 -5.52 5.16 5.94
C THR A 59 -5.37 5.59 4.49
N GLN A 60 -5.94 6.76 4.13
CA GLN A 60 -5.84 7.28 2.76
C GLN A 60 -4.40 7.61 2.38
N ASP A 61 -3.59 8.10 3.32
CA ASP A 61 -2.18 8.39 3.05
C ASP A 61 -1.40 7.12 2.68
N VAL A 62 -1.65 6.03 3.40
CA VAL A 62 -1.04 4.74 3.11
C VAL A 62 -1.50 4.26 1.73
N ARG A 63 -2.79 4.34 1.46
CA ARG A 63 -3.39 3.91 0.20
C ARG A 63 -2.81 4.66 -0.99
N ASP A 64 -2.73 5.98 -0.89
CA ASP A 64 -2.15 6.81 -1.95
C ASP A 64 -0.68 6.49 -2.18
N SER A 65 0.06 6.25 -1.09
CA SER A 65 1.48 5.92 -1.18
C SER A 65 1.71 4.55 -1.80
N VAL A 66 0.87 3.55 -1.49
CA VAL A 66 0.96 2.23 -2.12
C VAL A 66 0.78 2.36 -3.63
N ALA A 67 -0.25 3.08 -4.06
CA ALA A 67 -0.50 3.27 -5.49
C ALA A 67 0.65 4.01 -6.18
N ALA A 68 1.17 5.06 -5.55
CA ALA A 68 2.29 5.81 -6.10
C ALA A 68 3.56 4.95 -6.24
N VAL A 69 3.90 4.20 -5.20
CA VAL A 69 5.07 3.31 -5.23
C VAL A 69 4.92 2.26 -6.33
N LEU A 70 3.75 1.63 -6.43
CA LEU A 70 3.50 0.62 -7.46
C LEU A 70 3.68 1.20 -8.86
N ARG A 71 3.16 2.39 -9.13
CA ARG A 71 3.32 3.04 -10.44
C ARG A 71 4.78 3.36 -10.74
N GLU A 72 5.49 3.90 -9.76
CA GLU A 72 6.90 4.27 -9.94
C GLU A 72 7.80 3.07 -10.18
N LYS A 73 7.45 1.93 -9.62
CA LYS A 73 8.24 0.71 -9.76
C LYS A 73 7.85 -0.14 -10.98
N GLY A 74 6.92 0.35 -11.80
CA GLY A 74 6.54 -0.32 -13.03
C GLY A 74 5.37 -1.29 -12.90
N PHE A 75 4.51 -1.09 -11.91
CA PHE A 75 3.34 -1.92 -11.68
C PHE A 75 2.03 -1.12 -11.72
N PRO A 76 1.74 -0.40 -12.84
CA PRO A 76 0.55 0.45 -12.92
C PRO A 76 -0.75 -0.33 -12.89
N LYS A 77 -0.78 -1.56 -13.43
CA LYS A 77 -2.00 -2.39 -13.40
C LYS A 77 -2.31 -2.85 -11.99
N THR A 78 -1.27 -3.23 -11.24
CA THR A 78 -1.43 -3.61 -9.83
C THR A 78 -1.91 -2.41 -9.02
N ALA A 79 -1.38 -1.22 -9.29
CA ALA A 79 -1.81 0.01 -8.62
C ALA A 79 -3.29 0.26 -8.86
N GLU A 80 -3.74 0.10 -10.10
CA GLU A 80 -5.13 0.31 -10.48
C GLU A 80 -6.05 -0.67 -9.76
N ARG A 81 -5.68 -1.95 -9.72
CA ARG A 81 -6.45 -2.97 -9.01
C ARG A 81 -6.49 -2.70 -7.50
N TYR A 82 -5.35 -2.32 -6.95
CA TYR A 82 -5.27 -1.97 -5.53
C TYR A 82 -6.25 -0.83 -5.19
N LEU A 83 -6.30 0.21 -6.00
CA LEU A 83 -7.20 1.34 -5.77
C LEU A 83 -8.67 0.98 -5.97
N SER A 84 -8.98 -0.09 -6.70
CA SER A 84 -10.36 -0.54 -6.91
C SER A 84 -10.92 -1.27 -5.70
N PHE A 85 -10.09 -1.74 -4.79
CA PHE A 85 -10.55 -2.43 -3.58
C PHE A 85 -11.18 -1.41 -2.63
N LYS A 86 -12.35 -1.75 -2.10
CA LYS A 86 -13.03 -0.93 -1.10
C LYS A 86 -12.68 -1.44 0.29
N ASN A 87 -12.44 -0.53 1.18
CA ASN A 87 -12.21 -0.86 2.59
C ASN A 87 -13.51 -0.81 3.37
#